data_8d16fac3e922b2d6fc178aab1e512f7d
#
_entry.id   8d16fac3e922b2d6fc178aab1e512f7d
#
_cell.length_a   1.000
_cell.length_b   1.000
_cell.length_c   1.000
_cell.angle_alpha   90.00
_cell.angle_beta   90.00
_cell.angle_gamma   90.00
#
_symmetry.space_group_name_H-M   'P 1'
#
loop_
_entity.id
_entity.type
_entity.pdbx_description
1 polymer ?
#
loop_
_entity_poly.entity_id
_entity_poly.type
_entity_poly.pdbx_seq_one_letter_code
_entity_poly.pdbx_strand_id
1 'polypeptide(L)'
;FVKQEKVEDVVIYGSAVKGKENPNDVDVVLIFEGIELKERLRIAQKFKEAVKGIIKNVHVETANLKDLFDKSYFARQGIINEGISLIRGESLAKRLGFIGYSLFAYHLKNLDHNQKTRFIYALTGRGNNKGIIDVTKAQHIGKGALLVPIENSIIFEDFLKAWKINYNKKQALISEI
;
A
#
# COMPACT_ATOMS: atom_id res chain seq x y z
N PHE A 1 -11.80 3.11 22.75
CA PHE A 1 -12.65 2.40 21.77
C PHE A 1 -12.20 0.94 21.62
N VAL A 2 -10.97 0.68 21.16
CA VAL A 2 -10.44 -0.65 20.82
C VAL A 2 -10.64 -1.66 21.96
N LYS A 3 -10.16 -1.34 23.18
CA LYS A 3 -10.28 -2.22 24.34
C LYS A 3 -11.72 -2.49 24.76
N GLN A 4 -12.61 -1.50 24.65
CA GLN A 4 -14.02 -1.63 25.05
C GLN A 4 -14.82 -2.50 24.08
N GLU A 5 -14.52 -2.40 22.78
CA GLU A 5 -15.28 -3.06 21.72
C GLU A 5 -14.60 -4.37 21.25
N LYS A 6 -13.58 -4.88 21.97
CA LYS A 6 -12.87 -6.13 21.63
C LYS A 6 -12.35 -6.16 20.19
N VAL A 7 -11.80 -5.03 19.71
CA VAL A 7 -11.14 -4.94 18.41
C VAL A 7 -9.70 -5.37 18.59
N GLU A 8 -9.26 -6.37 17.84
CA GLU A 8 -7.89 -6.88 17.88
C GLU A 8 -6.90 -5.95 17.18
N ASP A 9 -7.34 -5.38 16.05
CA ASP A 9 -6.53 -4.40 15.33
C ASP A 9 -7.39 -3.45 14.50
N VAL A 10 -6.87 -2.26 14.26
CA VAL A 10 -7.41 -1.25 13.34
C VAL A 10 -6.36 -1.01 12.27
N VAL A 11 -6.64 -1.41 11.05
CA VAL A 11 -5.68 -1.37 9.96
C VAL A 11 -6.14 -0.42 8.87
N ILE A 12 -5.28 0.55 8.52
CA ILE A 12 -5.46 1.38 7.32
C ILE A 12 -4.75 0.69 6.16
N TYR A 13 -5.37 0.68 4.98
CA TYR A 13 -4.81 0.12 3.76
C TYR A 13 -5.24 0.92 2.52
N GLY A 14 -4.89 0.45 1.32
CA GLY A 14 -5.29 1.11 0.08
C GLY A 14 -4.46 2.35 -0.27
N SER A 15 -5.08 3.35 -0.90
CA SER A 15 -4.38 4.51 -1.46
C SER A 15 -3.74 5.40 -0.39
N ALA A 16 -4.31 5.45 0.80
CA ALA A 16 -3.84 6.28 1.91
C ALA A 16 -2.44 5.87 2.42
N VAL A 17 -2.06 4.60 2.27
CA VAL A 17 -0.77 4.08 2.74
C VAL A 17 0.27 3.95 1.63
N LYS A 18 -0.06 4.31 0.38
CA LYS A 18 0.82 4.17 -0.80
C LYS A 18 1.53 5.46 -1.22
N GLY A 19 1.51 6.48 -0.40
CA GLY A 19 2.15 7.77 -0.68
C GLY A 19 1.28 8.75 -1.48
N LYS A 20 -0.05 8.59 -1.46
CA LYS A 20 -0.96 9.58 -2.02
C LYS A 20 -1.13 10.73 -1.02
N GLU A 21 -0.71 11.94 -1.38
CA GLU A 21 -0.76 13.11 -0.49
C GLU A 21 -2.18 13.45 -0.01
N ASN A 22 -3.18 13.32 -0.90
CA ASN A 22 -4.58 13.61 -0.57
C ASN A 22 -5.46 12.44 -1.07
N PRO A 23 -5.58 11.36 -0.31
CA PRO A 23 -6.48 10.28 -0.67
C PRO A 23 -7.94 10.76 -0.62
N ASN A 24 -8.76 10.36 -1.61
CA ASN A 24 -10.18 10.71 -1.65
C ASN A 24 -10.95 10.06 -0.50
N ASP A 25 -10.52 8.89 -0.10
CA ASP A 25 -11.06 8.02 0.93
C ASP A 25 -9.93 7.34 1.71
N VAL A 26 -10.24 6.94 2.92
CA VAL A 26 -9.37 6.15 3.79
C VAL A 26 -10.04 4.81 4.04
N ASP A 27 -9.42 3.74 3.54
CA ASP A 27 -9.90 2.38 3.77
C ASP A 27 -9.37 1.87 5.12
N VAL A 28 -10.29 1.48 5.98
CA VAL A 28 -10.01 0.94 7.32
C VAL A 28 -10.67 -0.41 7.48
N VAL A 29 -9.95 -1.38 7.99
CA VAL A 29 -10.53 -2.64 8.44
C VAL A 29 -10.37 -2.79 9.96
N LEU A 30 -11.47 -3.12 10.63
CA LEU A 30 -11.47 -3.52 12.02
C LEU A 30 -11.33 -5.04 12.08
N ILE A 31 -10.27 -5.53 12.70
CA ILE A 31 -9.97 -6.96 12.84
C ILE A 31 -10.47 -7.44 14.21
N PHE A 32 -11.17 -8.56 14.21
CA PHE A 32 -11.75 -9.20 15.39
C PHE A 32 -11.32 -10.66 15.51
N GLU A 33 -11.47 -11.22 16.71
CA GLU A 33 -11.36 -12.64 16.93
C GLU A 33 -12.67 -13.16 17.55
N GLY A 34 -13.32 -14.12 16.85
CA GLY A 34 -14.49 -14.82 17.37
C GLY A 34 -15.76 -13.97 17.52
N ILE A 35 -15.84 -12.78 16.92
CA ILE A 35 -17.02 -11.91 17.00
C ILE A 35 -17.93 -12.16 15.80
N GLU A 36 -19.23 -12.31 16.07
CA GLU A 36 -20.24 -12.49 15.03
C GLU A 36 -20.38 -11.26 14.12
N LEU A 37 -20.76 -11.48 12.86
CA LEU A 37 -20.87 -10.44 11.84
C LEU A 37 -21.78 -9.27 12.27
N LYS A 38 -22.94 -9.57 12.86
CA LYS A 38 -23.89 -8.54 13.31
C LYS A 38 -23.26 -7.57 14.31
N GLU A 39 -22.50 -8.10 15.26
CA GLU A 39 -21.84 -7.30 16.29
C GLU A 39 -20.66 -6.52 15.70
N ARG A 40 -19.87 -7.13 14.80
CA ARG A 40 -18.80 -6.43 14.08
C ARG A 40 -19.33 -5.22 13.31
N LEU A 41 -20.44 -5.38 12.59
CA LEU A 41 -21.07 -4.28 11.84
C LEU A 41 -21.56 -3.15 12.76
N ARG A 42 -22.11 -3.50 13.94
CA ARG A 42 -22.49 -2.50 14.95
C ARG A 42 -21.28 -1.71 15.44
N ILE A 43 -20.16 -2.39 15.69
CA ILE A 43 -18.92 -1.75 16.14
C ILE A 43 -18.34 -0.88 15.02
N ALA A 44 -18.35 -1.36 13.78
CA ALA A 44 -17.90 -0.57 12.63
C ALA A 44 -18.68 0.73 12.45
N GLN A 45 -19.99 0.70 12.65
CA GLN A 45 -20.82 1.90 12.61
C GLN A 45 -20.44 2.88 13.73
N LYS A 46 -20.25 2.41 14.95
CA LYS A 46 -19.75 3.25 16.07
C LYS A 46 -18.39 3.86 15.77
N PHE A 47 -17.47 3.07 15.19
CA PHE A 47 -16.17 3.58 14.78
C PHE A 47 -16.29 4.69 13.74
N LYS A 48 -17.11 4.47 12.71
CA LYS A 48 -17.36 5.45 11.66
C LYS A 48 -17.90 6.77 12.22
N GLU A 49 -18.81 6.69 13.19
CA GLU A 49 -19.35 7.87 13.89
C GLU A 49 -18.27 8.59 14.73
N ALA A 50 -17.43 7.83 15.42
CA ALA A 50 -16.37 8.39 16.26
C ALA A 50 -15.29 9.13 15.46
N VAL A 51 -14.98 8.69 14.22
CA VAL A 51 -14.01 9.34 13.35
C VAL A 51 -14.62 10.40 12.41
N LYS A 52 -15.93 10.54 12.43
CA LYS A 52 -16.67 11.56 11.67
C LYS A 52 -16.22 12.96 12.11
N GLY A 53 -15.77 13.76 11.18
CA GLY A 53 -15.19 15.09 11.47
C GLY A 53 -13.67 15.12 11.61
N ILE A 54 -13.02 13.96 11.78
CA ILE A 54 -11.57 13.81 11.72
C ILE A 54 -11.16 13.38 10.32
N ILE A 55 -11.86 12.38 9.76
CA ILE A 55 -11.62 11.85 8.42
C ILE A 55 -12.85 12.15 7.56
N LYS A 56 -12.65 12.88 6.47
CA LYS A 56 -13.75 13.35 5.61
C LYS A 56 -14.51 12.18 4.97
N ASN A 57 -13.79 11.23 4.41
CA ASN A 57 -14.35 10.03 3.79
C ASN A 57 -13.63 8.80 4.33
N VAL A 58 -14.32 7.99 5.12
CA VAL A 58 -13.79 6.72 5.63
C VAL A 58 -14.68 5.57 5.16
N HIS A 59 -14.04 4.58 4.56
CA HIS A 59 -14.64 3.29 4.26
C HIS A 59 -14.20 2.31 5.34
N VAL A 60 -15.16 1.77 6.10
CA VAL A 60 -14.87 0.87 7.23
C VAL A 60 -15.39 -0.52 6.91
N GLU A 61 -14.48 -1.46 6.84
CA GLU A 61 -14.75 -2.90 6.72
C GLU A 61 -14.50 -3.63 8.03
N THR A 62 -14.96 -4.86 8.12
CA THR A 62 -14.71 -5.74 9.26
C THR A 62 -14.26 -7.10 8.79
N ALA A 63 -13.28 -7.67 9.50
CA ALA A 63 -12.81 -9.03 9.27
C ALA A 63 -12.59 -9.75 10.61
N ASN A 64 -12.79 -11.06 10.64
CA ASN A 64 -12.17 -11.88 11.66
C ASN A 64 -10.73 -12.19 11.27
N LEU A 65 -9.88 -12.45 12.24
CA LEU A 65 -8.48 -12.82 11.97
C LEU A 65 -8.37 -13.99 11.00
N LYS A 66 -9.26 -14.99 11.09
CA LYS A 66 -9.32 -16.13 10.17
C LYS A 66 -9.63 -15.74 8.71
N ASP A 67 -10.37 -14.65 8.50
CA ASP A 67 -10.75 -14.19 7.15
C ASP A 67 -9.51 -13.77 6.34
N LEU A 68 -8.44 -13.32 7.01
CA LEU A 68 -7.17 -13.00 6.37
C LEU A 68 -6.46 -14.23 5.75
N PHE A 69 -6.83 -15.43 6.18
CA PHE A 69 -6.32 -16.69 5.62
C PHE A 69 -7.28 -17.30 4.58
N ASP A 70 -8.48 -16.75 4.43
CA ASP A 70 -9.45 -17.21 3.44
C ASP A 70 -9.19 -16.55 2.08
N LYS A 71 -8.90 -17.38 1.06
CA LYS A 71 -8.65 -16.90 -0.31
C LYS A 71 -9.85 -16.19 -0.95
N SER A 72 -11.07 -16.44 -0.47
CA SER A 72 -12.29 -15.80 -0.95
C SER A 72 -12.47 -14.36 -0.41
N TYR A 73 -11.78 -13.99 0.67
CA TYR A 73 -11.83 -12.63 1.20
C TYR A 73 -10.99 -11.69 0.33
N PHE A 74 -11.67 -10.90 -0.47
CA PHE A 74 -11.07 -10.11 -1.55
C PHE A 74 -10.06 -9.07 -1.06
N ALA A 75 -10.35 -8.38 0.05
CA ALA A 75 -9.51 -7.32 0.59
C ALA A 75 -8.22 -7.82 1.26
N ARG A 76 -8.11 -9.13 1.57
CA ARG A 76 -7.00 -9.69 2.34
C ARG A 76 -5.62 -9.39 1.75
N GLN A 77 -5.50 -9.40 0.41
CA GLN A 77 -4.20 -9.13 -0.23
C GLN A 77 -3.74 -7.69 0.00
N GLY A 78 -4.64 -6.72 -0.15
CA GLY A 78 -4.38 -5.33 0.18
C GLY A 78 -4.04 -5.16 1.66
N ILE A 79 -4.84 -5.75 2.54
CA ILE A 79 -4.65 -5.65 3.99
C ILE A 79 -3.29 -6.23 4.39
N ILE A 80 -2.90 -7.41 3.91
CA ILE A 80 -1.63 -8.05 4.28
C ILE A 80 -0.43 -7.31 3.67
N ASN A 81 -0.50 -6.93 2.39
CA ASN A 81 0.63 -6.29 1.70
C ASN A 81 0.85 -4.84 2.10
N GLU A 82 -0.22 -4.09 2.31
CA GLU A 82 -0.23 -2.63 2.39
C GLU A 82 -0.64 -2.14 3.77
N GLY A 83 -1.35 -2.98 4.53
CA GLY A 83 -2.00 -2.59 5.77
C GLY A 83 -1.02 -2.12 6.85
N ILE A 84 -1.36 -0.99 7.48
CA ILE A 84 -0.64 -0.44 8.63
C ILE A 84 -1.57 -0.52 9.85
N SER A 85 -1.12 -1.22 10.89
CA SER A 85 -1.80 -1.27 12.18
C SER A 85 -1.71 0.09 12.87
N LEU A 86 -2.83 0.69 13.20
CA LEU A 86 -2.88 1.93 14.00
C LEU A 86 -2.59 1.67 15.48
N ILE A 87 -2.81 0.45 15.95
CA ILE A 87 -2.58 0.09 17.35
C ILE A 87 -1.10 -0.13 17.61
N ARG A 88 -0.38 -0.71 16.62
CA ARG A 88 1.01 -1.11 16.77
C ARG A 88 1.99 -0.17 16.06
N GLY A 89 1.52 0.69 15.15
CA GLY A 89 2.33 1.64 14.41
C GLY A 89 3.25 1.01 13.35
N GLU A 90 2.92 -0.22 12.90
CA GLU A 90 3.74 -0.95 11.92
C GLU A 90 2.89 -1.67 10.88
N SER A 91 3.50 -2.06 9.75
CA SER A 91 2.79 -2.79 8.71
C SER A 91 2.49 -4.24 9.12
N LEU A 92 1.36 -4.78 8.64
CA LEU A 92 1.03 -6.19 8.87
C LEU A 92 2.05 -7.12 8.19
N ALA A 93 2.57 -6.75 7.03
CA ALA A 93 3.64 -7.49 6.37
C ALA A 93 4.84 -7.65 7.30
N LYS A 94 5.30 -6.58 7.95
CA LYS A 94 6.44 -6.60 8.87
C LYS A 94 6.19 -7.53 10.06
N ARG A 95 4.99 -7.51 10.63
CA ARG A 95 4.62 -8.42 11.72
C ARG A 95 4.65 -9.90 11.33
N LEU A 96 4.54 -10.19 10.04
CA LEU A 96 4.67 -11.53 9.47
C LEU A 96 6.11 -11.85 9.02
N GLY A 97 7.09 -10.95 9.25
CA GLY A 97 8.47 -11.13 8.83
C GLY A 97 8.73 -10.80 7.36
N PHE A 98 7.88 -9.94 6.76
CA PHE A 98 7.99 -9.55 5.36
C PHE A 98 7.99 -8.03 5.20
N ILE A 99 8.51 -7.59 4.04
CA ILE A 99 8.35 -6.21 3.57
C ILE A 99 7.43 -6.24 2.34
N GLY A 100 6.42 -5.36 2.33
CA GLY A 100 5.52 -5.20 1.20
C GLY A 100 6.14 -4.31 0.11
N TYR A 101 6.13 -4.79 -1.13
CA TYR A 101 6.62 -4.07 -2.30
C TYR A 101 5.60 -4.05 -3.44
N SER A 102 5.69 -3.02 -4.27
CA SER A 102 5.16 -3.05 -5.64
C SER A 102 6.30 -3.39 -6.60
N LEU A 103 6.14 -4.48 -7.33
CA LEU A 103 7.02 -4.86 -8.45
C LEU A 103 6.54 -4.16 -9.72
N PHE A 104 7.37 -3.30 -10.28
CA PHE A 104 7.13 -2.69 -11.58
C PHE A 104 8.05 -3.31 -12.63
N ALA A 105 7.45 -3.87 -13.68
CA ALA A 105 8.15 -4.33 -14.86
C ALA A 105 7.77 -3.46 -16.06
N TYR A 106 8.74 -2.82 -16.71
CA TYR A 106 8.50 -1.85 -17.78
C TYR A 106 9.51 -2.00 -18.92
N HIS A 107 9.20 -1.40 -20.07
CA HIS A 107 10.09 -1.33 -21.22
C HIS A 107 10.06 0.06 -21.87
N LEU A 108 11.17 0.44 -22.49
CA LEU A 108 11.34 1.75 -23.12
C LEU A 108 11.23 1.71 -24.65
N LYS A 109 10.51 0.72 -25.20
CA LYS A 109 10.41 0.53 -26.68
C LYS A 109 9.72 1.71 -27.38
N ASN A 110 8.80 2.38 -26.69
CA ASN A 110 8.05 3.52 -27.19
C ASN A 110 8.79 4.85 -27.13
N LEU A 111 10.01 4.89 -26.60
CA LEU A 111 10.84 6.08 -26.51
C LEU A 111 11.93 6.07 -27.60
N ASP A 112 12.22 7.25 -28.18
CA ASP A 112 13.40 7.45 -29.01
C ASP A 112 14.70 7.47 -28.17
N HIS A 113 15.86 7.60 -28.84
CA HIS A 113 17.16 7.56 -28.17
C HIS A 113 17.34 8.69 -27.14
N ASN A 114 16.96 9.92 -27.51
CA ASN A 114 17.10 11.07 -26.61
C ASN A 114 16.14 11.00 -25.42
N GLN A 115 14.92 10.56 -25.66
CA GLN A 115 13.93 10.33 -24.63
C GLN A 115 14.38 9.24 -23.64
N LYS A 116 14.96 8.13 -24.14
CA LYS A 116 15.54 7.08 -23.28
C LYS A 116 16.61 7.62 -22.37
N THR A 117 17.53 8.41 -22.91
CA THR A 117 18.62 9.01 -22.12
C THR A 117 18.06 9.94 -21.03
N ARG A 118 17.11 10.80 -21.37
CA ARG A 118 16.46 11.69 -20.41
C ARG A 118 15.68 10.92 -19.34
N PHE A 119 14.96 9.86 -19.73
CA PHE A 119 14.25 8.98 -18.79
C PHE A 119 15.23 8.32 -17.81
N ILE A 120 16.36 7.78 -18.30
CA ILE A 120 17.36 7.15 -17.42
C ILE A 120 17.91 8.16 -16.41
N TYR A 121 18.21 9.40 -16.82
CA TYR A 121 18.65 10.43 -15.87
C TYR A 121 17.56 10.81 -14.86
N ALA A 122 16.30 10.88 -15.26
CA ALA A 122 15.20 11.12 -14.33
C ALA A 122 14.99 9.93 -13.38
N LEU A 123 15.23 8.71 -13.86
CA LEU A 123 15.11 7.48 -13.09
C LEU A 123 16.22 7.35 -12.05
N THR A 124 17.49 7.48 -12.47
CA THR A 124 18.68 7.15 -11.63
C THR A 124 19.39 8.38 -11.06
N GLY A 125 19.02 9.58 -11.50
CA GLY A 125 19.74 10.81 -11.17
C GLY A 125 20.91 11.08 -12.12
N ARG A 126 21.48 12.29 -12.00
CA ARG A 126 22.69 12.71 -12.74
C ARG A 126 23.49 13.70 -11.91
N GLY A 127 24.78 13.42 -11.73
CA GLY A 127 25.65 14.23 -10.87
C GLY A 127 25.14 14.26 -9.43
N ASN A 128 24.87 15.44 -8.89
CA ASN A 128 24.34 15.61 -7.53
C ASN A 128 22.80 15.54 -7.42
N ASN A 129 22.11 15.39 -8.55
CA ASN A 129 20.64 15.32 -8.56
C ASN A 129 20.19 13.87 -8.36
N LYS A 130 19.33 13.67 -7.35
CA LYS A 130 18.70 12.38 -7.07
C LYS A 130 17.68 12.02 -8.16
N GLY A 131 17.65 10.75 -8.53
CA GLY A 131 16.61 10.19 -9.39
C GLY A 131 15.38 9.74 -8.58
N ILE A 132 14.32 9.34 -9.31
CA ILE A 132 13.11 8.84 -8.65
C ILE A 132 13.38 7.55 -7.86
N ILE A 133 14.37 6.76 -8.23
CA ILE A 133 14.79 5.56 -7.48
C ILE A 133 15.21 5.95 -6.06
N ASP A 134 16.03 6.99 -5.92
CA ASP A 134 16.50 7.46 -4.61
C ASP A 134 15.34 8.01 -3.78
N VAL A 135 14.45 8.80 -4.42
CA VAL A 135 13.29 9.41 -3.76
C VAL A 135 12.32 8.34 -3.24
N THR A 136 12.08 7.32 -4.05
CA THR A 136 11.11 6.26 -3.72
C THR A 136 11.74 5.06 -3.02
N LYS A 137 13.06 5.07 -2.78
CA LYS A 137 13.82 3.94 -2.22
C LYS A 137 13.62 2.65 -3.03
N ALA A 138 13.43 2.81 -4.35
CA ALA A 138 13.24 1.68 -5.24
C ALA A 138 14.54 0.89 -5.42
N GLN A 139 14.42 -0.42 -5.65
CA GLN A 139 15.56 -1.32 -5.83
C GLN A 139 15.49 -2.00 -7.19
N HIS A 140 16.57 -1.94 -7.94
CA HIS A 140 16.69 -2.71 -9.18
C HIS A 140 16.80 -4.20 -8.90
N ILE A 141 15.94 -5.00 -9.55
CA ILE A 141 16.02 -6.46 -9.53
C ILE A 141 16.31 -7.05 -10.91
N GLY A 142 16.37 -6.19 -11.92
CA GLY A 142 16.71 -6.59 -13.28
C GLY A 142 16.52 -5.45 -14.26
N LYS A 143 16.85 -5.68 -15.53
CA LYS A 143 16.68 -4.68 -16.59
C LYS A 143 15.20 -4.38 -16.81
N GLY A 144 14.77 -3.16 -16.46
CA GLY A 144 13.37 -2.74 -16.56
C GLY A 144 12.46 -3.36 -15.48
N ALA A 145 13.03 -3.79 -14.35
CA ALA A 145 12.29 -4.32 -13.22
C ALA A 145 12.79 -3.71 -11.91
N LEU A 146 11.84 -3.19 -11.12
CA LEU A 146 12.09 -2.49 -9.86
C LEU A 146 11.11 -2.95 -8.79
N LEU A 147 11.63 -3.11 -7.59
CA LEU A 147 10.85 -3.21 -6.36
C LEU A 147 10.76 -1.82 -5.73
N VAL A 148 9.55 -1.37 -5.46
CA VAL A 148 9.27 -0.09 -4.83
C VAL A 148 8.54 -0.36 -3.52
N PRO A 149 9.02 0.13 -2.37
CA PRO A 149 8.29 0.03 -1.11
C PRO A 149 6.85 0.51 -1.26
N ILE A 150 5.89 -0.15 -0.61
CA ILE A 150 4.46 0.12 -0.78
C ILE A 150 4.13 1.58 -0.54
N GLU A 151 4.72 2.20 0.47
CA GLU A 151 4.48 3.60 0.84
C GLU A 151 4.89 4.61 -0.24
N ASN A 152 5.71 4.21 -1.20
CA ASN A 152 6.17 5.06 -2.30
C ASN A 152 5.63 4.61 -3.67
N SER A 153 4.75 3.62 -3.67
CA SER A 153 4.27 2.96 -4.88
C SER A 153 3.54 3.90 -5.84
N ILE A 154 2.70 4.79 -5.33
CA ILE A 154 1.94 5.75 -6.16
C ILE A 154 2.88 6.79 -6.77
N ILE A 155 3.84 7.29 -5.99
CA ILE A 155 4.82 8.29 -6.46
C ILE A 155 5.61 7.73 -7.66
N PHE A 156 6.06 6.48 -7.57
CA PHE A 156 6.77 5.83 -8.66
C PHE A 156 5.85 5.54 -9.86
N GLU A 157 4.63 5.12 -9.61
CA GLU A 157 3.64 4.87 -10.66
C GLU A 157 3.31 6.14 -11.45
N ASP A 158 3.14 7.27 -10.77
CA ASP A 158 2.86 8.56 -11.39
C ASP A 158 4.05 9.06 -12.21
N PHE A 159 5.28 8.78 -11.77
CA PHE A 159 6.47 9.00 -12.58
C PHE A 159 6.42 8.22 -13.91
N LEU A 160 6.10 6.93 -13.88
CA LEU A 160 5.98 6.13 -15.12
C LEU A 160 4.87 6.64 -16.04
N LYS A 161 3.73 7.05 -15.47
CA LYS A 161 2.61 7.63 -16.21
C LYS A 161 2.99 8.96 -16.87
N ALA A 162 3.69 9.84 -16.14
CA ALA A 162 4.16 11.14 -16.67
C ALA A 162 5.09 10.96 -17.88
N TRP A 163 5.91 9.91 -17.88
CA TRP A 163 6.77 9.53 -19.01
C TRP A 163 6.04 8.69 -20.07
N LYS A 164 4.76 8.38 -19.89
CA LYS A 164 3.95 7.52 -20.79
C LYS A 164 4.60 6.15 -21.02
N ILE A 165 5.21 5.60 -19.98
CA ILE A 165 5.84 4.28 -20.01
C ILE A 165 4.78 3.21 -19.78
N ASN A 166 4.76 2.18 -20.63
CA ASN A 166 3.97 0.98 -20.40
C ASN A 166 4.65 0.10 -19.36
N TYR A 167 3.89 -0.31 -18.35
CA TYR A 167 4.38 -1.14 -17.26
C TYR A 167 3.35 -2.18 -16.82
N ASN A 168 3.83 -3.23 -16.19
CA ASN A 168 3.04 -4.16 -15.39
C ASN A 168 3.36 -3.93 -13.93
N LYS A 169 2.33 -3.92 -13.08
CA LYS A 169 2.46 -3.79 -11.62
C LYS A 169 1.94 -5.04 -10.94
N LYS A 170 2.72 -5.57 -10.01
CA LYS A 170 2.32 -6.66 -9.10
C LYS A 170 2.70 -6.30 -7.69
N GLN A 171 2.01 -6.87 -6.71
CA GLN A 171 2.42 -6.79 -5.31
C GLN A 171 3.31 -7.97 -4.96
N ALA A 172 4.26 -7.75 -4.06
CA ALA A 172 5.16 -8.77 -3.57
C ALA A 172 5.38 -8.61 -2.06
N LEU A 173 5.46 -9.74 -1.35
CA LEU A 173 5.95 -9.82 0.01
C LEU A 173 7.34 -10.46 -0.05
N ILE A 174 8.33 -9.78 0.48
CA ILE A 174 9.72 -10.25 0.50
C ILE A 174 10.11 -10.45 1.95
N SER A 175 10.65 -11.62 2.28
CA SER A 175 11.12 -11.92 3.63
C SER A 175 12.22 -10.93 4.03
N GLU A 176 12.10 -10.40 5.23
CA GLU A 176 13.16 -9.65 5.89
C GLU A 176 14.15 -10.69 6.44
N ILE A 177 15.29 -10.91 5.73
CA ILE A 177 16.36 -11.81 6.16
C ILE A 177 17.38 -11.01 6.95
#